data_ece8a1c1456159256527e3fb01fe3be0
#
_entry.id   ece8a1c1456159256527e3fb01fe3be0
#
_cell.length_a   1.000
_cell.length_b   1.000
_cell.length_c   1.000
_cell.angle_alpha   90.00
_cell.angle_beta   90.00
_cell.angle_gamma   90.00
#
_symmetry.space_group_name_H-M   'P 1'
#
loop_
_entity.id
_entity.type
_entity.pdbx_description
1 polymer ?
#
loop_
_entity_poly.entity_id
_entity_poly.type
_entity_poly.pdbx_seq_one_letter_code
_entity_poly.pdbx_strand_id
1 'polypeptide(L)'
;MSIALDIGKFSIKLVELEKVNESIKVINLKTINIVEDLDTYDIDKLSKSQISASIQDLTNNLNIKTKKVKNLITSLSGSDVDTRQVSILDMPDNELLQALELEAKKHVPLDGTEAIIDYHHIGKDLHELDKINLLLTTTTKNKIKDHADILKNAGFKPGIFDSDPIALCNLLQFSYELPETGANVILDIGHSSTTLVVFGNNITYFSREIEIAGNQISQSLIRSNKIKYSEAENKKHEKGIAVFEKANEESEQAISVEQRTILNDLVDEVRKTLRFYMKNNSQAFFNQFYLSGGC
;
A
#
# COMPACT_ATOMS: atom_id res chain seq x y z
N MET A 1 -13.00 -3.91 -20.70
CA MET A 1 -13.06 -4.77 -19.51
C MET A 1 -11.66 -4.89 -18.97
N SER A 2 -11.43 -4.44 -17.77
CA SER A 2 -10.13 -4.48 -17.07
C SER A 2 -10.33 -5.16 -15.72
N ILE A 3 -9.35 -5.96 -15.31
CA ILE A 3 -9.34 -6.62 -14.01
C ILE A 3 -8.14 -6.11 -13.24
N ALA A 4 -8.35 -5.73 -11.99
CA ALA A 4 -7.29 -5.44 -11.05
C ALA A 4 -7.28 -6.46 -9.91
N LEU A 5 -6.06 -6.86 -9.52
CA LEU A 5 -5.78 -7.74 -8.39
C LEU A 5 -4.87 -7.02 -7.41
N ASP A 6 -5.35 -6.87 -6.18
CA ASP A 6 -4.53 -6.53 -5.02
C ASP A 6 -4.19 -7.83 -4.27
N ILE A 7 -2.91 -8.16 -4.23
CA ILE A 7 -2.39 -9.37 -3.59
C ILE A 7 -1.73 -8.97 -2.26
N GLY A 8 -2.56 -8.82 -1.23
CA GLY A 8 -2.08 -8.53 0.11
C GLY A 8 -1.45 -9.75 0.80
N LYS A 9 -1.00 -9.54 2.03
CA LYS A 9 -0.41 -10.62 2.84
C LYS A 9 -1.46 -11.48 3.56
N PHE A 10 -2.69 -10.99 3.71
CA PHE A 10 -3.78 -11.67 4.40
C PHE A 10 -4.94 -12.01 3.46
N SER A 11 -5.27 -11.12 2.57
CA SER A 11 -6.39 -11.25 1.64
C SER A 11 -6.02 -10.83 0.23
N ILE A 12 -6.75 -11.39 -0.74
CA ILE A 12 -6.69 -11.02 -2.14
C ILE A 12 -7.98 -10.32 -2.49
N LYS A 13 -7.88 -9.17 -3.16
CA LYS A 13 -9.01 -8.41 -3.63
C LYS A 13 -9.00 -8.39 -5.16
N LEU A 14 -10.16 -8.55 -5.75
CA LEU A 14 -10.36 -8.46 -7.20
C LEU A 14 -11.44 -7.46 -7.50
N VAL A 15 -11.16 -6.57 -8.45
CA VAL A 15 -12.16 -5.71 -9.05
C VAL A 15 -12.16 -5.88 -10.55
N GLU A 16 -13.35 -6.00 -11.13
CA GLU A 16 -13.58 -6.03 -12.56
C GLU A 16 -14.36 -4.79 -12.98
N LEU A 17 -13.77 -4.02 -13.89
CA LEU A 17 -14.31 -2.75 -14.36
C LEU A 17 -14.62 -2.80 -15.85
N GLU A 18 -15.72 -2.16 -16.22
CA GLU A 18 -16.10 -1.92 -17.61
C GLU A 18 -16.31 -0.42 -17.85
N LYS A 19 -15.67 0.09 -18.91
CA LYS A 19 -15.96 1.45 -19.37
C LYS A 19 -17.22 1.44 -20.22
N VAL A 20 -18.23 2.16 -19.76
CA VAL A 20 -19.51 2.33 -20.48
C VAL A 20 -19.68 3.82 -20.79
N ASN A 21 -19.46 4.21 -22.03
CA ASN A 21 -19.37 5.61 -22.45
C ASN A 21 -18.25 6.34 -21.67
N GLU A 22 -18.59 7.39 -20.92
CA GLU A 22 -17.64 8.16 -20.09
C GLU A 22 -17.62 7.70 -18.63
N SER A 23 -18.43 6.73 -18.25
CA SER A 23 -18.48 6.21 -16.87
C SER A 23 -17.81 4.86 -16.74
N ILE A 24 -17.39 4.56 -15.51
CA ILE A 24 -16.81 3.28 -15.12
C ILE A 24 -17.84 2.52 -14.29
N LYS A 25 -18.11 1.29 -14.71
CA LYS A 25 -19.01 0.38 -14.00
C LYS A 25 -18.22 -0.73 -13.34
N VAL A 26 -18.47 -0.95 -12.04
CA VAL A 26 -17.96 -2.12 -11.32
C VAL A 26 -18.83 -3.32 -11.67
N ILE A 27 -18.24 -4.34 -12.28
CA ILE A 27 -18.92 -5.58 -12.69
C ILE A 27 -18.81 -6.61 -11.56
N ASN A 28 -17.59 -6.81 -11.03
CA ASN A 28 -17.32 -7.69 -9.92
C ASN A 28 -16.40 -6.99 -8.91
N LEU A 29 -16.67 -7.24 -7.64
CA LEU A 29 -15.83 -6.85 -6.51
C LEU A 29 -15.85 -7.98 -5.48
N LYS A 30 -14.70 -8.54 -5.16
CA LYS A 30 -14.61 -9.66 -4.23
C LYS A 30 -13.29 -9.62 -3.47
N THR A 31 -13.39 -9.95 -2.19
CA THR A 31 -12.24 -10.19 -1.31
C THR A 31 -12.31 -11.62 -0.80
N ILE A 32 -11.17 -12.28 -0.71
CA ILE A 32 -11.01 -13.58 -0.05
C ILE A 32 -9.76 -13.57 0.84
N ASN A 33 -9.80 -14.33 1.92
CA ASN A 33 -8.61 -14.60 2.71
C ASN A 33 -7.73 -15.64 2.01
N ILE A 34 -6.41 -15.51 2.14
CA ILE A 34 -5.45 -16.47 1.56
C ILE A 34 -5.47 -17.78 2.36
N VAL A 35 -5.74 -17.70 3.65
CA VAL A 35 -5.79 -18.85 4.58
C VAL A 35 -7.20 -18.95 5.14
N GLU A 36 -7.80 -20.14 5.06
CA GLU A 36 -9.15 -20.39 5.57
C GLU A 36 -9.17 -20.49 7.10
N ASP A 37 -8.21 -21.22 7.67
CA ASP A 37 -8.07 -21.37 9.12
C ASP A 37 -7.12 -20.31 9.67
N LEU A 38 -7.71 -19.27 10.27
CA LEU A 38 -6.96 -18.13 10.80
C LEU A 38 -6.05 -18.52 11.98
N ASP A 39 -6.36 -19.59 12.72
CA ASP A 39 -5.55 -20.03 13.86
C ASP A 39 -4.24 -20.70 13.40
N THR A 40 -4.14 -21.10 12.14
CA THR A 40 -2.93 -21.63 11.51
C THR A 40 -2.20 -20.58 10.65
N TYR A 41 -2.72 -19.35 10.62
CA TYR A 41 -2.14 -18.28 9.82
C TYR A 41 -0.73 -17.90 10.30
N ASP A 42 0.20 -17.95 9.37
CA ASP A 42 1.58 -17.53 9.57
C ASP A 42 2.05 -16.80 8.30
N ILE A 43 2.24 -15.48 8.41
CA ILE A 43 2.61 -14.63 7.27
C ILE A 43 3.93 -15.06 6.62
N ASP A 44 4.87 -15.57 7.43
CA ASP A 44 6.20 -15.95 6.96
C ASP A 44 6.19 -17.30 6.23
N LYS A 45 5.11 -18.06 6.35
CA LYS A 45 4.92 -19.37 5.71
C LYS A 45 4.05 -19.35 4.46
N LEU A 46 3.54 -18.17 4.05
CA LEU A 46 2.73 -18.08 2.84
C LEU A 46 3.55 -18.42 1.60
N SER A 47 3.15 -19.48 0.92
CA SER A 47 3.79 -19.92 -0.32
C SER A 47 3.14 -19.28 -1.55
N LYS A 48 3.93 -19.08 -2.61
CA LYS A 48 3.40 -18.59 -3.90
C LYS A 48 2.31 -19.49 -4.46
N SER A 49 2.38 -20.80 -4.20
CA SER A 49 1.37 -21.77 -4.64
C SER A 49 0.03 -21.57 -3.91
N GLN A 50 0.03 -21.28 -2.61
CA GLN A 50 -1.19 -20.97 -1.87
C GLN A 50 -1.84 -19.69 -2.41
N ILE A 51 -1.07 -18.61 -2.61
CA ILE A 51 -1.56 -17.36 -3.18
C ILE A 51 -2.17 -17.61 -4.58
N SER A 52 -1.46 -18.37 -5.43
CA SER A 52 -1.96 -18.70 -6.78
C SER A 52 -3.25 -19.52 -6.74
N ALA A 53 -3.37 -20.49 -5.81
CA ALA A 53 -4.58 -21.29 -5.62
C ALA A 53 -5.76 -20.40 -5.18
N SER A 54 -5.54 -19.53 -4.20
CA SER A 54 -6.58 -18.58 -3.75
C SER A 54 -7.06 -17.65 -4.88
N ILE A 55 -6.15 -17.18 -5.75
CA ILE A 55 -6.53 -16.41 -6.94
C ILE A 55 -7.38 -17.26 -7.89
N GLN A 56 -7.03 -18.54 -8.11
CA GLN A 56 -7.81 -19.45 -8.95
C GLN A 56 -9.22 -19.66 -8.39
N ASP A 57 -9.35 -19.89 -7.08
CA ASP A 57 -10.64 -20.06 -6.42
C ASP A 57 -11.50 -18.78 -6.56
N LEU A 58 -10.88 -17.60 -6.34
CA LEU A 58 -11.55 -16.32 -6.51
C LEU A 58 -12.08 -16.15 -7.94
N THR A 59 -11.26 -16.43 -8.94
CA THR A 59 -11.65 -16.28 -10.35
C THR A 59 -12.68 -17.32 -10.79
N ASN A 60 -12.59 -18.55 -10.28
CA ASN A 60 -13.58 -19.59 -10.53
C ASN A 60 -14.95 -19.22 -9.94
N ASN A 61 -14.99 -18.72 -8.71
CA ASN A 61 -16.20 -18.26 -8.04
C ASN A 61 -16.89 -17.11 -8.78
N LEU A 62 -16.11 -16.27 -9.47
CA LEU A 62 -16.61 -15.16 -10.29
C LEU A 62 -16.83 -15.55 -11.77
N ASN A 63 -16.60 -16.80 -12.16
CA ASN A 63 -16.67 -17.31 -13.53
C ASN A 63 -15.74 -16.54 -14.51
N ILE A 64 -14.61 -16.01 -14.02
CA ILE A 64 -13.66 -15.26 -14.82
C ILE A 64 -12.75 -16.22 -15.59
N LYS A 65 -12.74 -16.09 -16.91
CA LYS A 65 -11.85 -16.85 -17.80
C LYS A 65 -10.49 -16.16 -17.89
N THR A 66 -9.58 -16.46 -16.96
CA THR A 66 -8.27 -15.78 -16.79
C THR A 66 -7.48 -15.67 -18.09
N LYS A 67 -7.49 -16.72 -18.95
CA LYS A 67 -6.80 -16.71 -20.27
C LYS A 67 -7.38 -15.70 -21.27
N LYS A 68 -8.60 -15.20 -21.05
CA LYS A 68 -9.26 -14.20 -21.92
C LYS A 68 -9.06 -12.77 -21.42
N VAL A 69 -8.52 -12.60 -20.23
CA VAL A 69 -8.25 -11.28 -19.67
C VAL A 69 -7.08 -10.64 -20.44
N LYS A 70 -7.36 -9.51 -21.07
CA LYS A 70 -6.35 -8.77 -21.86
C LYS A 70 -5.61 -7.72 -21.02
N ASN A 71 -6.34 -7.08 -20.10
CA ASN A 71 -5.84 -6.00 -19.25
C ASN A 71 -5.94 -6.46 -17.80
N LEU A 72 -4.87 -7.05 -17.31
CA LEU A 72 -4.67 -7.33 -15.90
C LEU A 72 -3.81 -6.23 -15.31
N ILE A 73 -4.26 -5.64 -14.23
CA ILE A 73 -3.53 -4.64 -13.46
C ILE A 73 -3.31 -5.23 -12.07
N THR A 74 -2.12 -5.09 -11.54
CA THR A 74 -1.79 -5.48 -10.17
C THR A 74 -0.81 -4.45 -9.62
N SER A 75 -0.66 -4.41 -8.31
CA SER A 75 0.28 -3.51 -7.67
C SER A 75 1.31 -4.28 -6.85
N LEU A 76 2.45 -3.64 -6.65
CA LEU A 76 3.45 -4.03 -5.68
C LEU A 76 3.29 -3.15 -4.45
N SER A 77 3.48 -3.74 -3.28
CA SER A 77 3.31 -3.07 -2.00
C SER A 77 4.55 -3.18 -1.12
N GLY A 78 4.60 -2.34 -0.11
CA GLY A 78 5.58 -2.42 0.94
C GLY A 78 7.01 -2.30 0.48
N SER A 79 7.85 -3.15 1.02
CA SER A 79 9.28 -3.20 0.68
C SER A 79 9.60 -3.72 -0.73
N ASP A 80 8.57 -4.10 -1.51
CA ASP A 80 8.78 -4.67 -2.85
C ASP A 80 8.91 -3.58 -3.93
N VAL A 81 8.48 -2.36 -3.65
CA VAL A 81 8.56 -1.21 -4.54
C VAL A 81 8.85 0.06 -3.75
N ASP A 82 9.68 0.93 -4.29
CA ASP A 82 9.92 2.27 -3.77
C ASP A 82 9.44 3.30 -4.78
N THR A 83 8.64 4.26 -4.32
CA THR A 83 8.12 5.35 -5.16
C THR A 83 8.41 6.68 -4.47
N ARG A 84 9.13 7.56 -5.16
CA ARG A 84 9.54 8.85 -4.61
C ARG A 84 9.64 9.94 -5.67
N GLN A 85 9.49 11.17 -5.25
CA GLN A 85 9.82 12.31 -6.08
C GLN A 85 11.32 12.59 -6.01
N VAL A 86 11.93 12.78 -7.18
CA VAL A 86 13.33 13.17 -7.33
C VAL A 86 13.41 14.43 -8.15
N SER A 87 14.32 15.34 -7.78
CA SER A 87 14.66 16.53 -8.56
C SER A 87 16.01 16.29 -9.23
N ILE A 88 16.06 16.37 -10.55
CA ILE A 88 17.24 16.10 -11.37
C ILE A 88 17.44 17.18 -12.41
N LEU A 89 18.67 17.39 -12.86
CA LEU A 89 18.94 18.32 -13.96
C LEU A 89 18.11 17.98 -15.20
N ASP A 90 17.58 19.01 -15.87
CA ASP A 90 16.88 18.87 -17.14
C ASP A 90 17.90 18.46 -18.22
N MET A 91 17.71 17.29 -18.80
CA MET A 91 18.62 16.69 -19.74
C MET A 91 17.88 15.84 -20.79
N PRO A 92 18.51 15.51 -21.94
CA PRO A 92 17.89 14.64 -22.92
C PRO A 92 17.57 13.25 -22.36
N ASP A 93 16.49 12.63 -22.85
CA ASP A 93 15.97 11.34 -22.35
C ASP A 93 17.00 10.23 -22.28
N ASN A 94 17.96 10.17 -23.23
CA ASN A 94 19.01 9.16 -23.24
C ASN A 94 20.01 9.32 -22.07
N GLU A 95 20.25 10.54 -21.60
CA GLU A 95 21.10 10.83 -20.44
C GLU A 95 20.29 10.68 -19.14
N LEU A 96 19.01 11.08 -19.19
CA LEU A 96 18.10 10.98 -18.07
C LEU A 96 17.94 9.55 -17.55
N LEU A 97 17.78 8.58 -18.45
CA LEU A 97 17.69 7.17 -18.06
C LEU A 97 18.94 6.69 -17.30
N GLN A 98 20.13 7.06 -17.75
CA GLN A 98 21.37 6.68 -17.07
C GLN A 98 21.49 7.34 -15.68
N ALA A 99 21.09 8.60 -15.58
CA ALA A 99 21.06 9.32 -14.31
C ALA A 99 20.05 8.70 -13.34
N LEU A 100 18.87 8.32 -13.81
CA LEU A 100 17.85 7.64 -13.00
C LEU A 100 18.27 6.23 -12.58
N GLU A 101 19.00 5.48 -13.40
CA GLU A 101 19.59 4.19 -13.00
C GLU A 101 20.59 4.35 -11.84
N LEU A 102 21.39 5.43 -11.84
CA LEU A 102 22.30 5.72 -10.74
C LEU A 102 21.54 6.15 -9.47
N GLU A 103 20.47 6.95 -9.63
CA GLU A 103 19.61 7.36 -8.51
C GLU A 103 18.89 6.15 -7.91
N ALA A 104 18.30 5.30 -8.74
CA ALA A 104 17.60 4.09 -8.33
C ALA A 104 18.46 3.16 -7.46
N LYS A 105 19.75 3.01 -7.79
CA LYS A 105 20.68 2.16 -7.04
C LYS A 105 20.87 2.57 -5.58
N LYS A 106 20.54 3.80 -5.22
CA LYS A 106 20.60 4.28 -3.83
C LYS A 106 19.42 3.77 -3.00
N HIS A 107 18.35 3.33 -3.64
CA HIS A 107 17.05 3.08 -3.05
C HIS A 107 16.54 1.65 -3.22
N VAL A 108 17.07 0.92 -4.19
CA VAL A 108 16.70 -0.48 -4.43
C VAL A 108 17.31 -1.37 -3.34
N PRO A 109 16.52 -2.24 -2.71
CA PRO A 109 17.06 -3.27 -1.83
C PRO A 109 18.09 -4.12 -2.58
N LEU A 110 19.24 -4.36 -1.96
CA LEU A 110 20.31 -5.18 -2.55
C LEU A 110 19.93 -6.65 -2.46
N ASP A 111 19.15 -7.14 -3.42
CA ASP A 111 18.81 -8.57 -3.55
C ASP A 111 19.70 -9.30 -4.59
N GLY A 112 20.71 -8.60 -5.12
CA GLY A 112 21.64 -9.14 -6.08
C GLY A 112 21.11 -9.17 -7.52
N THR A 113 19.93 -8.64 -7.80
CA THR A 113 19.38 -8.54 -9.15
C THR A 113 19.33 -7.10 -9.68
N GLU A 114 19.04 -6.97 -10.99
CA GLU A 114 18.91 -5.66 -11.63
C GLU A 114 17.73 -4.87 -11.07
N ALA A 115 17.92 -3.58 -10.91
CA ALA A 115 16.85 -2.64 -10.67
C ALA A 115 15.95 -2.54 -11.90
N ILE A 116 14.65 -2.54 -11.69
CA ILE A 116 13.64 -2.16 -12.67
C ILE A 116 13.17 -0.77 -12.26
N ILE A 117 13.20 0.17 -13.19
CA ILE A 117 12.78 1.55 -12.96
C ILE A 117 11.69 1.94 -13.95
N ASP A 118 10.79 2.77 -13.48
CA ASP A 118 9.86 3.54 -14.29
C ASP A 118 9.76 4.94 -13.72
N TYR A 119 9.40 5.94 -14.54
CA TYR A 119 9.30 7.31 -14.08
C TYR A 119 8.22 8.08 -14.80
N HIS A 120 7.71 9.09 -14.12
CA HIS A 120 6.73 10.03 -14.66
C HIS A 120 7.18 11.46 -14.44
N HIS A 121 7.08 12.30 -15.50
CA HIS A 121 7.38 13.71 -15.40
C HIS A 121 6.28 14.45 -14.62
N ILE A 122 6.63 15.06 -13.48
CA ILE A 122 5.74 15.91 -12.72
C ILE A 122 5.76 17.32 -13.32
N GLY A 123 6.95 17.86 -13.63
CA GLY A 123 7.11 19.20 -14.18
C GLY A 123 8.47 19.81 -13.84
N LYS A 124 8.61 21.10 -14.14
CA LYS A 124 9.82 21.86 -13.77
C LYS A 124 9.88 22.08 -12.27
N ASP A 125 11.09 22.10 -11.73
CA ASP A 125 11.29 22.50 -10.34
C ASP A 125 10.93 23.98 -10.17
N LEU A 126 10.24 24.30 -9.06
CA LEU A 126 9.77 25.67 -8.81
C LEU A 126 10.88 26.60 -8.28
N HIS A 127 11.96 26.04 -7.76
CA HIS A 127 13.05 26.76 -7.11
C HIS A 127 14.35 26.74 -7.93
N GLU A 128 14.60 25.64 -8.65
CA GLU A 128 15.79 25.41 -9.44
C GLU A 128 15.41 25.24 -10.93
N LEU A 129 15.55 26.33 -11.73
CA LEU A 129 15.05 26.42 -13.10
C LEU A 129 15.71 25.44 -14.09
N ASP A 130 16.86 24.91 -13.75
CA ASP A 130 17.62 23.90 -14.50
C ASP A 130 17.28 22.46 -14.11
N LYS A 131 16.28 22.27 -13.23
CA LYS A 131 15.84 20.95 -12.77
C LYS A 131 14.40 20.65 -13.15
N ILE A 132 14.15 19.34 -13.26
CA ILE A 132 12.83 18.76 -13.41
C ILE A 132 12.52 17.83 -12.23
N ASN A 133 11.26 17.80 -11.86
CA ASN A 133 10.72 16.87 -10.86
C ASN A 133 10.13 15.64 -11.55
N LEU A 134 10.56 14.50 -11.12
CA LEU A 134 10.09 13.20 -11.60
C LEU A 134 9.56 12.38 -10.44
N LEU A 135 8.53 11.59 -10.68
CA LEU A 135 8.13 10.51 -9.82
C LEU A 135 8.88 9.26 -10.29
N LEU A 136 9.80 8.77 -9.48
CA LEU A 136 10.62 7.60 -9.77
C LEU A 136 10.05 6.41 -8.99
N THR A 137 9.75 5.33 -9.70
CA THR A 137 9.34 4.05 -9.10
C THR A 137 10.42 3.01 -9.38
N THR A 138 10.86 2.33 -8.33
CA THR A 138 11.95 1.36 -8.41
C THR A 138 11.57 0.06 -7.71
N THR A 139 11.95 -1.06 -8.32
CA THR A 139 11.83 -2.41 -7.76
C THR A 139 12.96 -3.28 -8.27
N THR A 140 12.99 -4.57 -7.93
CA THR A 140 13.98 -5.51 -8.43
C THR A 140 13.38 -6.49 -9.43
N LYS A 141 14.23 -7.02 -10.31
CA LYS A 141 13.82 -8.04 -11.27
C LYS A 141 13.25 -9.29 -10.61
N ASN A 142 13.78 -9.66 -9.44
CA ASN A 142 13.27 -10.79 -8.67
C ASN A 142 11.84 -10.52 -8.18
N LYS A 143 11.55 -9.35 -7.65
CA LYS A 143 10.21 -9.01 -7.16
C LYS A 143 9.16 -9.05 -8.27
N ILE A 144 9.48 -8.46 -9.42
CA ILE A 144 8.60 -8.55 -10.62
C ILE A 144 8.43 -10.00 -11.06
N LYS A 145 9.51 -10.79 -11.12
CA LYS A 145 9.43 -12.19 -11.50
C LYS A 145 8.57 -13.00 -10.55
N ASP A 146 8.76 -12.84 -9.25
CA ASP A 146 8.03 -13.55 -8.22
C ASP A 146 6.53 -13.27 -8.31
N HIS A 147 6.16 -12.00 -8.47
CA HIS A 147 4.77 -11.60 -8.63
C HIS A 147 4.18 -12.11 -9.96
N ALA A 148 4.94 -12.01 -11.05
CA ALA A 148 4.53 -12.54 -12.35
C ALA A 148 4.33 -14.07 -12.33
N ASP A 149 5.14 -14.81 -11.59
CA ASP A 149 5.01 -16.27 -11.46
C ASP A 149 3.74 -16.67 -10.69
N ILE A 150 3.36 -15.90 -9.64
CA ILE A 150 2.09 -16.07 -8.94
C ILE A 150 0.92 -15.92 -9.93
N LEU A 151 0.91 -14.85 -10.73
CA LEU A 151 -0.13 -14.57 -11.70
C LEU A 151 -0.22 -15.64 -12.80
N LYS A 152 0.93 -16.09 -13.34
CA LYS A 152 1.00 -17.15 -14.34
C LYS A 152 0.45 -18.47 -13.79
N ASN A 153 0.83 -18.84 -12.56
CA ASN A 153 0.34 -20.04 -11.91
C ASN A 153 -1.17 -19.97 -11.64
N ALA A 154 -1.72 -18.76 -11.41
CA ALA A 154 -3.15 -18.52 -11.33
C ALA A 154 -3.86 -18.52 -12.70
N GLY A 155 -3.14 -18.68 -13.80
CA GLY A 155 -3.68 -18.76 -15.15
C GLY A 155 -3.82 -17.42 -15.88
N PHE A 156 -3.31 -16.34 -15.30
CA PHE A 156 -3.27 -15.03 -15.96
C PHE A 156 -2.02 -14.86 -16.82
N LYS A 157 -2.13 -13.97 -17.80
CA LYS A 157 -0.98 -13.36 -18.45
C LYS A 157 -0.64 -12.09 -17.67
N PRO A 158 0.57 -11.94 -17.11
CA PRO A 158 0.99 -10.70 -16.45
C PRO A 158 0.79 -9.50 -17.36
N GLY A 159 0.28 -8.43 -16.79
CA GLY A 159 -0.04 -7.19 -17.51
C GLY A 159 0.71 -5.99 -16.94
N ILE A 160 0.00 -5.05 -16.34
CA ILE A 160 0.55 -3.83 -15.77
C ILE A 160 0.83 -4.06 -14.28
N PHE A 161 2.02 -3.67 -13.84
CA PHE A 161 2.41 -3.59 -12.44
C PHE A 161 2.43 -2.12 -12.03
N ASP A 162 1.64 -1.77 -11.04
CA ASP A 162 1.58 -0.44 -10.44
C ASP A 162 2.23 -0.48 -9.05
N SER A 163 2.22 0.62 -8.31
CA SER A 163 2.56 0.66 -6.90
C SER A 163 1.36 1.09 -6.08
N ASP A 164 1.16 0.47 -4.91
CA ASP A 164 0.01 0.77 -4.04
C ASP A 164 -0.13 2.26 -3.73
N PRO A 165 0.94 3.00 -3.36
CA PRO A 165 0.82 4.43 -3.10
C PRO A 165 0.27 5.24 -4.28
N ILE A 166 0.68 4.90 -5.51
CA ILE A 166 0.22 5.59 -6.72
C ILE A 166 -1.22 5.20 -7.05
N ALA A 167 -1.56 3.91 -6.94
CA ALA A 167 -2.92 3.44 -7.14
C ALA A 167 -3.92 4.13 -6.19
N LEU A 168 -3.55 4.33 -4.93
CA LEU A 168 -4.34 5.06 -3.94
C LEU A 168 -4.51 6.54 -4.32
N CYS A 169 -3.43 7.23 -4.73
CA CYS A 169 -3.52 8.61 -5.20
C CYS A 169 -4.44 8.73 -6.41
N ASN A 170 -4.29 7.86 -7.39
CA ASN A 170 -5.12 7.84 -8.61
C ASN A 170 -6.60 7.63 -8.29
N LEU A 171 -6.91 6.71 -7.34
CA LEU A 171 -8.27 6.45 -6.91
C LEU A 171 -8.90 7.68 -6.26
N LEU A 172 -8.17 8.38 -5.39
CA LEU A 172 -8.67 9.57 -4.71
C LEU A 172 -8.88 10.74 -5.68
N GLN A 173 -7.95 10.98 -6.59
CA GLN A 173 -8.09 11.99 -7.64
C GLN A 173 -9.27 11.71 -8.57
N PHE A 174 -9.55 10.45 -8.84
CA PHE A 174 -10.70 10.05 -9.66
C PHE A 174 -12.03 10.19 -8.91
N SER A 175 -12.04 9.91 -7.60
CA SER A 175 -13.28 9.77 -6.82
C SER A 175 -13.72 11.05 -6.10
N TYR A 176 -12.80 11.99 -5.89
CA TYR A 176 -13.03 13.21 -5.12
C TYR A 176 -12.46 14.44 -5.81
N GLU A 177 -13.13 15.57 -5.65
CA GLU A 177 -12.55 16.87 -5.94
C GLU A 177 -11.56 17.21 -4.82
N LEU A 178 -10.28 17.12 -5.14
CA LEU A 178 -9.23 17.44 -4.18
C LEU A 178 -9.01 18.94 -4.10
N PRO A 179 -8.57 19.48 -2.94
CA PRO A 179 -8.20 20.88 -2.80
C PRO A 179 -7.16 21.30 -3.85
N GLU A 180 -7.34 22.48 -4.45
CA GLU A 180 -6.42 23.01 -5.47
C GLU A 180 -5.01 23.26 -4.93
N THR A 181 -4.89 23.53 -3.64
CA THR A 181 -3.63 23.82 -2.97
C THR A 181 -3.48 23.03 -1.68
N GLY A 182 -2.23 22.81 -1.25
CA GLY A 182 -1.89 22.15 -0.01
C GLY A 182 -1.76 20.64 -0.13
N ALA A 183 -1.35 20.02 0.96
CA ALA A 183 -1.05 18.60 1.04
C ALA A 183 -2.21 17.79 1.61
N ASN A 184 -2.46 16.64 1.03
CA ASN A 184 -3.37 15.62 1.54
C ASN A 184 -2.57 14.40 2.02
N VAL A 185 -3.11 13.66 2.95
CA VAL A 185 -2.47 12.47 3.53
C VAL A 185 -3.38 11.26 3.32
N ILE A 186 -2.82 10.17 2.82
CA ILE A 186 -3.45 8.85 2.85
C ILE A 186 -2.76 8.01 3.91
N LEU A 187 -3.57 7.32 4.72
CA LEU A 187 -3.13 6.26 5.61
C LEU A 187 -3.87 4.99 5.20
N ASP A 188 -3.17 4.10 4.52
CA ASP A 188 -3.69 2.78 4.16
C ASP A 188 -3.20 1.77 5.20
N ILE A 189 -4.09 1.41 6.13
CA ILE A 189 -3.78 0.51 7.25
C ILE A 189 -4.07 -0.92 6.80
N GLY A 190 -3.05 -1.57 6.28
CA GLY A 190 -3.11 -2.94 5.80
C GLY A 190 -3.00 -3.96 6.92
N HIS A 191 -2.73 -5.21 6.53
CA HIS A 191 -2.52 -6.30 7.49
C HIS A 191 -1.11 -6.26 8.11
N SER A 192 -0.06 -6.12 7.30
CA SER A 192 1.35 -6.21 7.75
C SER A 192 1.98 -4.86 7.99
N SER A 193 1.56 -3.85 7.25
CA SER A 193 2.12 -2.50 7.25
C SER A 193 1.05 -1.47 6.97
N THR A 194 1.37 -0.22 7.35
CA THR A 194 0.58 0.97 7.03
C THR A 194 1.36 1.81 6.04
N THR A 195 0.76 2.09 4.89
CA THR A 195 1.33 2.99 3.89
C THR A 195 0.84 4.41 4.15
N LEU A 196 1.78 5.33 4.39
CA LEU A 196 1.52 6.76 4.49
C LEU A 196 1.94 7.43 3.20
N VAL A 197 1.03 8.18 2.58
CA VAL A 197 1.30 8.96 1.37
C VAL A 197 0.94 10.42 1.60
N VAL A 198 1.82 11.34 1.19
CA VAL A 198 1.54 12.77 1.12
C VAL A 198 1.55 13.18 -0.35
N PHE A 199 0.47 13.83 -0.80
CA PHE A 199 0.30 14.23 -2.18
C PHE A 199 -0.59 15.48 -2.30
N GLY A 200 -0.51 16.16 -3.43
CA GLY A 200 -1.32 17.34 -3.73
C GLY A 200 -0.76 18.11 -4.93
N ASN A 201 -1.47 19.16 -5.36
CA ASN A 201 -1.02 20.04 -6.44
C ASN A 201 0.15 20.90 -5.95
N ASN A 202 1.25 20.91 -6.71
CA ASN A 202 2.49 21.64 -6.36
C ASN A 202 3.08 21.25 -5.00
N ILE A 203 2.82 20.02 -4.56
CA ILE A 203 3.34 19.46 -3.32
C ILE A 203 4.32 18.36 -3.65
N THR A 204 5.44 18.31 -2.95
CA THR A 204 6.39 17.20 -3.07
C THR A 204 5.71 15.89 -2.67
N TYR A 205 5.64 14.96 -3.60
CA TYR A 205 5.15 13.61 -3.31
C TYR A 205 6.07 12.92 -2.31
N PHE A 206 5.46 12.23 -1.36
CA PHE A 206 6.18 11.44 -0.38
C PHE A 206 5.38 10.20 -0.01
N SER A 207 6.04 9.05 0.06
CA SER A 207 5.45 7.84 0.63
C SER A 207 6.40 7.19 1.62
N ARG A 208 5.84 6.54 2.62
CA ARG A 208 6.58 5.76 3.61
C ARG A 208 5.75 4.60 4.12
N GLU A 209 6.41 3.47 4.30
CA GLU A 209 5.85 2.30 4.95
C GLU A 209 6.16 2.31 6.44
N ILE A 210 5.15 2.02 7.25
CA ILE A 210 5.22 1.90 8.71
C ILE A 210 4.90 0.44 9.04
N GLU A 211 5.79 -0.24 9.74
CA GLU A 211 5.67 -1.67 10.08
C GLU A 211 4.70 -1.93 11.25
N ILE A 212 3.71 -1.09 11.43
CA ILE A 212 2.63 -1.25 12.41
C ILE A 212 1.30 -1.23 11.67
N ALA A 213 0.53 -2.31 11.80
CA ALA A 213 -0.74 -2.50 11.09
C ALA A 213 -1.63 -3.53 11.78
N GLY A 214 -2.61 -4.09 11.07
CA GLY A 214 -3.63 -4.99 11.61
C GLY A 214 -3.07 -6.21 12.34
N ASN A 215 -2.02 -6.83 11.83
CA ASN A 215 -1.42 -7.99 12.47
C ASN A 215 -0.82 -7.67 13.84
N GLN A 216 -0.10 -6.55 13.97
CA GLN A 216 0.48 -6.13 15.24
C GLN A 216 -0.61 -5.79 16.26
N ILE A 217 -1.74 -5.23 15.82
CA ILE A 217 -2.92 -5.00 16.64
C ILE A 217 -3.48 -6.34 17.15
N SER A 218 -3.70 -7.32 16.26
CA SER A 218 -4.20 -8.64 16.61
C SER A 218 -3.24 -9.40 17.54
N GLN A 219 -1.93 -9.33 17.28
CA GLN A 219 -0.93 -9.91 18.17
C GLN A 219 -0.91 -9.27 19.56
N SER A 220 -1.14 -7.97 19.65
CA SER A 220 -1.29 -7.28 20.95
C SER A 220 -2.51 -7.79 21.72
N LEU A 221 -3.64 -7.98 21.04
CA LEU A 221 -4.86 -8.55 21.64
C LEU A 221 -4.68 -10.00 22.10
N ILE A 222 -4.00 -10.82 21.31
CA ILE A 222 -3.67 -12.22 21.67
C ILE A 222 -2.86 -12.24 22.97
N ARG A 223 -1.83 -11.42 23.07
CA ARG A 223 -0.94 -11.36 24.24
C ARG A 223 -1.67 -10.88 25.50
N SER A 224 -2.47 -9.81 25.37
CA SER A 224 -3.18 -9.21 26.52
C SER A 224 -4.34 -10.07 26.99
N ASN A 225 -5.10 -10.69 26.09
CA ASN A 225 -6.31 -11.43 26.43
C ASN A 225 -6.12 -12.97 26.44
N LYS A 226 -4.95 -13.47 26.05
CA LYS A 226 -4.63 -14.92 25.93
C LYS A 226 -5.66 -15.67 25.07
N ILE A 227 -6.05 -15.09 23.95
CA ILE A 227 -7.05 -15.59 23.00
C ILE A 227 -6.37 -16.09 21.73
N LYS A 228 -7.11 -16.81 20.89
CA LYS A 228 -6.65 -17.25 19.58
C LYS A 228 -6.65 -16.12 18.55
N TYR A 229 -5.94 -16.33 17.43
CA TYR A 229 -5.86 -15.34 16.36
C TYR A 229 -7.23 -15.03 15.77
N SER A 230 -8.06 -16.05 15.50
CA SER A 230 -9.43 -15.88 15.00
C SER A 230 -10.30 -15.02 15.92
N GLU A 231 -10.18 -15.24 17.24
CA GLU A 231 -10.92 -14.43 18.24
C GLU A 231 -10.42 -12.99 18.29
N ALA A 232 -9.11 -12.76 18.12
CA ALA A 232 -8.52 -11.44 18.10
C ALA A 232 -9.00 -10.64 16.87
N GLU A 233 -9.01 -11.27 15.68
CA GLU A 233 -9.55 -10.66 14.46
C GLU A 233 -11.03 -10.31 14.62
N ASN A 234 -11.86 -11.21 15.12
CA ASN A 234 -13.28 -10.96 15.36
C ASN A 234 -13.49 -9.79 16.33
N LYS A 235 -12.76 -9.76 17.44
CA LYS A 235 -12.84 -8.66 18.41
C LYS A 235 -12.42 -7.33 17.81
N LYS A 236 -11.36 -7.32 17.00
CA LYS A 236 -10.89 -6.14 16.28
C LYS A 236 -11.96 -5.59 15.35
N HIS A 237 -12.59 -6.46 14.55
CA HIS A 237 -13.64 -6.06 13.59
C HIS A 237 -14.95 -5.65 14.27
N GLU A 238 -15.34 -6.30 15.35
CA GLU A 238 -16.60 -5.98 16.07
C GLU A 238 -16.51 -4.72 16.92
N LYS A 239 -15.38 -4.51 17.59
CA LYS A 239 -15.22 -3.45 18.61
C LYS A 239 -14.34 -2.29 18.16
N GLY A 240 -13.57 -2.45 17.09
CA GLY A 240 -12.64 -1.42 16.64
C GLY A 240 -11.71 -0.96 17.77
N ILE A 241 -11.51 0.35 17.90
CA ILE A 241 -10.64 0.98 18.92
C ILE A 241 -11.07 0.67 20.34
N ALA A 242 -12.38 0.47 20.60
CA ALA A 242 -12.92 0.19 21.94
C ALA A 242 -12.38 -1.13 22.56
N VAL A 243 -11.74 -1.97 21.77
CA VAL A 243 -11.03 -3.15 22.30
C VAL A 243 -9.94 -2.78 23.32
N PHE A 244 -9.35 -1.60 23.18
CA PHE A 244 -8.28 -1.11 24.05
C PHE A 244 -8.80 -0.25 25.23
N GLU A 245 -10.05 0.17 25.24
CA GLU A 245 -10.62 1.05 26.26
C GLU A 245 -10.96 0.33 27.58
N LYS A 246 -11.22 -0.98 27.55
CA LYS A 246 -11.64 -1.76 28.73
C LYS A 246 -10.55 -2.12 29.75
N ALA A 247 -9.30 -1.81 29.51
CA ALA A 247 -8.23 -2.06 30.48
C ALA A 247 -8.23 -1.06 31.66
N ASN A 248 -9.03 0.00 31.61
CA ASN A 248 -9.01 1.08 32.59
C ASN A 248 -10.14 1.02 33.63
N GLU A 249 -11.14 0.13 33.51
CA GLU A 249 -12.32 0.14 34.41
C GLU A 249 -12.21 -0.70 35.70
N GLU A 250 -11.16 -1.54 35.85
CA GLU A 250 -11.09 -2.44 37.03
C GLU A 250 -10.12 -2.01 38.14
N SER A 251 -9.54 -0.81 38.09
CA SER A 251 -8.68 -0.33 39.21
C SER A 251 -8.92 1.11 39.57
N GLU A 252 -9.93 1.34 40.41
CA GLU A 252 -10.26 2.67 41.00
C GLU A 252 -9.19 3.25 41.93
N GLN A 253 -8.04 2.64 42.16
CA GLN A 253 -7.05 3.08 43.15
C GLN A 253 -5.56 3.04 42.73
N ALA A 254 -5.24 2.88 41.46
CA ALA A 254 -3.87 3.04 41.00
C ALA A 254 -3.74 4.27 40.09
N ILE A 255 -2.68 5.07 40.32
CA ILE A 255 -2.25 6.12 39.38
C ILE A 255 -2.25 5.46 38.01
N SER A 256 -3.20 5.82 37.15
CA SER A 256 -3.32 5.27 35.80
C SER A 256 -2.11 5.73 34.99
N VAL A 257 -1.04 4.95 35.01
CA VAL A 257 -0.04 5.02 33.95
C VAL A 257 -0.78 4.57 32.70
N GLU A 258 -1.09 5.51 31.85
CA GLU A 258 -1.75 5.29 30.56
C GLU A 258 -0.97 4.21 29.83
N GLN A 259 -1.53 3.01 29.75
CA GLN A 259 -0.82 1.85 29.22
C GLN A 259 -0.65 2.08 27.73
N ARG A 260 0.58 2.34 27.29
CA ARG A 260 0.92 2.59 25.88
C ARG A 260 0.44 1.41 25.03
N THR A 261 -0.45 1.68 24.10
CA THR A 261 -1.02 0.67 23.21
C THR A 261 -0.30 0.68 21.86
N ILE A 262 -0.43 -0.40 21.10
CA ILE A 262 0.10 -0.48 19.72
C ILE A 262 -0.48 0.62 18.81
N LEU A 263 -1.69 1.10 19.09
CA LEU A 263 -2.28 2.23 18.37
C LEU A 263 -1.54 3.53 18.67
N ASN A 264 -1.09 3.75 19.90
CA ASN A 264 -0.28 4.90 20.26
C ASN A 264 1.05 4.87 19.52
N ASP A 265 1.64 3.69 19.36
CA ASP A 265 2.88 3.51 18.59
C ASP A 265 2.66 3.84 17.11
N LEU A 266 1.55 3.40 16.50
CA LEU A 266 1.20 3.77 15.13
C LEU A 266 1.02 5.29 14.97
N VAL A 267 0.26 5.92 15.88
CA VAL A 267 0.04 7.38 15.86
C VAL A 267 1.35 8.14 16.00
N ASP A 268 2.26 7.67 16.87
CA ASP A 268 3.57 8.29 17.05
C ASP A 268 4.45 8.17 15.80
N GLU A 269 4.45 7.01 15.11
CA GLU A 269 5.17 6.85 13.85
C GLU A 269 4.58 7.74 12.73
N VAL A 270 3.26 7.84 12.64
CA VAL A 270 2.59 8.77 11.71
C VAL A 270 3.01 10.21 12.02
N ARG A 271 2.95 10.63 13.28
CA ARG A 271 3.35 11.99 13.70
C ARG A 271 4.81 12.29 13.38
N LYS A 272 5.73 11.35 13.64
CA LYS A 272 7.16 11.49 13.32
C LYS A 272 7.36 11.65 11.81
N THR A 273 6.67 10.85 11.02
CA THR A 273 6.74 10.87 9.56
C THR A 273 6.25 12.20 9.01
N LEU A 274 5.10 12.69 9.47
CA LEU A 274 4.55 13.96 9.02
C LEU A 274 5.41 15.15 9.46
N ARG A 275 5.97 15.14 10.67
CA ARG A 275 6.94 16.17 11.11
C ARG A 275 8.19 16.18 10.26
N PHE A 276 8.72 15.01 9.89
CA PHE A 276 9.85 14.91 8.97
C PHE A 276 9.51 15.52 7.61
N TYR A 277 8.36 15.20 7.05
CA TYR A 277 7.89 15.74 5.78
C TYR A 277 7.75 17.28 5.85
N MET A 278 7.06 17.79 6.87
CA MET A 278 6.85 19.24 7.06
C MET A 278 8.17 20.00 7.13
N LYS A 279 9.14 19.47 7.88
CA LYS A 279 10.46 20.10 8.03
C LYS A 279 11.22 20.18 6.70
N ASN A 280 11.16 19.12 5.90
CA ASN A 280 11.96 19.02 4.67
C ASN A 280 11.32 19.71 3.47
N ASN A 281 9.99 19.91 3.49
CA ASN A 281 9.24 20.47 2.35
C ASN A 281 8.58 21.81 2.69
N SER A 282 8.94 22.46 3.80
CA SER A 282 8.36 23.73 4.26
C SER A 282 6.82 23.72 4.30
N GLN A 283 6.23 22.56 4.53
CA GLN A 283 4.78 22.37 4.60
C GLN A 283 4.29 22.73 5.99
N ALA A 284 3.30 23.62 6.09
CA ALA A 284 2.79 24.11 7.38
C ALA A 284 1.62 23.27 7.93
N PHE A 285 0.79 22.70 7.05
CA PHE A 285 -0.41 21.97 7.43
C PHE A 285 -0.82 20.97 6.35
N PHE A 286 -1.72 20.04 6.70
CA PHE A 286 -2.36 19.09 5.79
C PHE A 286 -3.84 19.39 5.69
N ASN A 287 -4.40 19.36 4.48
CA ASN A 287 -5.80 19.68 4.23
C ASN A 287 -6.73 18.57 4.72
N GLN A 288 -6.45 17.35 4.29
CA GLN A 288 -7.32 16.21 4.52
C GLN A 288 -6.50 14.95 4.83
N PHE A 289 -7.10 14.09 5.64
CA PHE A 289 -6.61 12.75 5.91
C PHE A 289 -7.62 11.74 5.38
N TYR A 290 -7.17 10.84 4.53
CA TYR A 290 -7.95 9.73 4.00
C TYR A 290 -7.48 8.44 4.65
N LEU A 291 -8.42 7.71 5.24
CA LEU A 291 -8.16 6.40 5.83
C LEU A 291 -8.64 5.33 4.87
N SER A 292 -7.79 4.35 4.62
CA SER A 292 -8.04 3.18 3.80
C SER A 292 -7.48 1.94 4.49
N GLY A 293 -7.68 0.78 3.89
CA GLY A 293 -7.17 -0.49 4.38
C GLY A 293 -8.26 -1.43 4.85
N GLY A 294 -7.85 -2.62 5.27
CA GLY A 294 -8.75 -3.69 5.72
C GLY A 294 -8.47 -4.15 7.16
N CYS A 295 -7.86 -3.28 7.94
CA CYS A 295 -7.51 -3.59 9.34
C CYS A 295 -8.70 -3.47 10.27
#